data_bd6494edc1d302ed36c9ee01423660b4
#
_entry.id   bd6494edc1d302ed36c9ee01423660b4
#
_cell.length_a   1.000
_cell.length_b   1.000
_cell.length_c   1.000
_cell.angle_alpha   90.00
_cell.angle_beta   90.00
_cell.angle_gamma   90.00
#
_symmetry.space_group_name_H-M   'P 1'
#
loop_
_entity.id
_entity.type
_entity.pdbx_description
1 polymer ?
#
loop_
_entity_poly.entity_id
_entity_poly.type
_entity_poly.pdbx_seq_one_letter_code
_entity_poly.pdbx_strand_id
1 'polypeptide(L)'
;LGLVGSEMCIRDSPHMCYLLERGMRTLHARMPIHTSNAEELAKRLSKHHMIEHVNHVSLPDFDDYKLAQEILPKGSGMISFVVKGGDTAALKFMKSLDMILEATSLGGVESLVECPFNSSHMFIPDDIRHEAGIISGFVRMSVGIEDIEDIWADIDQALFIAEKFLTTIA
;
A
#
# COMPACT_ATOMS: atom_id res chain seq x y z
N LEU A 1 -4.27 -24.00 24.90
CA LEU A 1 -5.01 -22.74 24.91
C LEU A 1 -5.85 -22.69 23.65
N GLY A 2 -7.14 -22.95 23.82
CA GLY A 2 -8.00 -23.31 22.71
C GLY A 2 -8.31 -22.14 21.80
N LEU A 3 -8.08 -22.32 20.56
CA LEU A 3 -8.68 -21.65 19.42
C LEU A 3 -10.22 -21.70 19.43
N VAL A 4 -10.79 -22.49 20.35
CA VAL A 4 -12.18 -22.94 20.38
C VAL A 4 -13.20 -21.83 20.70
N GLY A 5 -12.84 -20.76 21.39
CA GLY A 5 -13.82 -19.74 21.77
C GLY A 5 -13.96 -18.58 20.78
N SER A 6 -12.85 -18.13 20.21
CA SER A 6 -12.82 -16.99 19.30
C SER A 6 -13.14 -17.37 17.85
N GLU A 7 -12.74 -18.55 17.41
CA GLU A 7 -12.96 -19.02 16.04
C GLU A 7 -14.41 -19.44 15.79
N MET A 8 -15.02 -20.19 16.70
CA MET A 8 -16.41 -20.66 16.53
C MET A 8 -17.44 -19.53 16.49
N CYS A 9 -17.20 -18.42 17.19
CA CYS A 9 -18.18 -17.32 17.23
C CYS A 9 -17.95 -16.25 16.17
N ILE A 10 -16.73 -16.08 15.68
CA ILE A 10 -16.35 -14.97 14.78
C ILE A 10 -16.09 -15.48 13.36
N ARG A 11 -15.37 -16.60 13.19
CA ARG A 11 -15.00 -17.11 11.86
C ARG A 11 -15.96 -18.13 11.30
N ASP A 12 -16.53 -18.99 12.16
CA ASP A 12 -17.30 -20.16 11.73
C ASP A 12 -18.82 -19.94 11.84
N SER A 13 -19.28 -18.72 12.13
CA SER A 13 -20.72 -18.46 12.12
C SER A 13 -21.28 -18.56 10.70
N PRO A 14 -22.48 -19.14 10.50
CA PRO A 14 -23.10 -19.23 9.17
C PRO A 14 -23.22 -17.88 8.47
N HIS A 15 -23.39 -16.79 9.22
CA HIS A 15 -23.45 -15.45 8.70
C HIS A 15 -22.10 -14.98 8.14
N MET A 16 -21.00 -15.24 8.86
CA MET A 16 -19.65 -14.87 8.39
C MET A 16 -19.24 -15.70 7.17
N CYS A 17 -19.57 -16.99 7.14
CA CYS A 17 -19.36 -17.85 5.97
C CYS A 17 -20.13 -17.34 4.75
N TYR A 18 -21.37 -16.93 4.93
CA TYR A 18 -22.19 -16.32 3.87
C TYR A 18 -21.58 -15.01 3.34
N LEU A 19 -21.13 -14.12 4.22
CA LEU A 19 -20.48 -12.87 3.83
C LEU A 19 -19.17 -13.11 3.08
N LEU A 20 -18.37 -14.06 3.52
CA LEU A 20 -17.14 -14.46 2.85
C LEU A 20 -17.43 -15.00 1.45
N GLU A 21 -18.35 -15.99 1.35
CA GLU A 21 -18.77 -16.54 0.05
C GLU A 21 -19.28 -15.45 -0.90
N ARG A 22 -20.12 -14.55 -0.40
CA ARG A 22 -20.64 -13.42 -1.16
C ARG A 22 -19.50 -12.50 -1.66
N GLY A 23 -18.52 -12.18 -0.82
CA GLY A 23 -17.36 -11.38 -1.17
C GLY A 23 -16.47 -12.05 -2.24
N MET A 24 -16.34 -13.36 -2.18
CA MET A 24 -15.55 -14.14 -3.15
C MET A 24 -16.16 -14.16 -4.55
N ARG A 25 -17.48 -14.04 -4.68
CA ARG A 25 -18.19 -14.10 -5.98
C ARG A 25 -17.73 -13.04 -6.98
N THR A 26 -17.23 -11.89 -6.52
CA THR A 26 -16.74 -10.80 -7.37
C THR A 26 -15.22 -10.68 -7.39
N LEU A 27 -14.50 -11.56 -6.68
CA LEU A 27 -13.05 -11.44 -6.53
C LEU A 27 -12.32 -11.47 -7.88
N HIS A 28 -12.72 -12.39 -8.78
CA HIS A 28 -12.13 -12.50 -10.12
C HIS A 28 -12.34 -11.27 -11.00
N ALA A 29 -13.37 -10.46 -10.74
CA ALA A 29 -13.62 -9.21 -11.44
C ALA A 29 -12.84 -8.02 -10.83
N ARG A 30 -12.62 -8.03 -9.52
CA ARG A 30 -11.91 -6.96 -8.79
C ARG A 30 -10.39 -7.07 -8.93
N MET A 31 -9.83 -8.26 -8.76
CA MET A 31 -8.38 -8.46 -8.76
C MET A 31 -7.65 -7.93 -10.00
N PRO A 32 -8.17 -8.10 -11.23
CA PRO A 32 -7.55 -7.49 -12.40
C PRO A 32 -7.45 -5.96 -12.34
N ILE A 33 -8.44 -5.30 -11.72
CA ILE A 33 -8.45 -3.83 -11.58
C ILE A 33 -7.42 -3.42 -10.54
N HIS A 34 -7.41 -4.06 -9.36
CA HIS A 34 -6.39 -3.82 -8.33
C HIS A 34 -4.97 -3.93 -8.90
N THR A 35 -4.69 -5.02 -9.62
CA THR A 35 -3.35 -5.27 -10.15
C THR A 35 -2.97 -4.31 -11.26
N SER A 36 -3.89 -3.96 -12.17
CA SER A 36 -3.61 -2.99 -13.23
C SER A 36 -3.39 -1.57 -12.68
N ASN A 37 -4.18 -1.17 -11.69
CA ASN A 37 -4.01 0.12 -11.03
C ASN A 37 -2.65 0.19 -10.30
N ALA A 38 -2.30 -0.86 -9.55
CA ALA A 38 -1.02 -0.90 -8.84
C ALA A 38 0.18 -0.92 -9.80
N GLU A 39 0.09 -1.64 -10.92
CA GLU A 39 1.14 -1.66 -11.95
C GLU A 39 1.33 -0.29 -12.60
N GLU A 40 0.24 0.37 -12.98
CA GLU A 40 0.31 1.72 -13.56
C GLU A 40 0.82 2.75 -12.55
N LEU A 41 0.34 2.66 -11.32
CA LEU A 41 0.82 3.52 -10.23
C LEU A 41 2.32 3.33 -9.96
N ALA A 42 2.81 2.08 -9.95
CA ALA A 42 4.22 1.79 -9.78
C ALA A 42 5.08 2.44 -10.87
N LYS A 43 4.62 2.41 -12.13
CA LYS A 43 5.29 3.07 -13.27
C LYS A 43 5.31 4.58 -13.16
N ARG A 44 4.26 5.21 -12.64
CA ARG A 44 4.18 6.66 -12.44
C ARG A 44 5.06 7.10 -11.29
N LEU A 45 4.97 6.42 -10.14
CA LEU A 45 5.77 6.70 -8.95
C LEU A 45 7.27 6.53 -9.22
N SER A 46 7.70 5.49 -9.97
CA SER A 46 9.12 5.28 -10.29
C SER A 46 9.77 6.41 -11.11
N LYS A 47 8.94 7.24 -11.76
CA LYS A 47 9.40 8.41 -12.53
C LYS A 47 9.25 9.73 -11.76
N HIS A 48 8.60 9.71 -10.62
CA HIS A 48 8.30 10.94 -9.87
C HIS A 48 9.51 11.40 -9.05
N HIS A 49 9.89 12.66 -9.19
CA HIS A 49 11.12 13.22 -8.59
C HIS A 49 11.15 13.17 -7.05
N MET A 50 9.99 13.17 -6.39
CA MET A 50 9.86 13.06 -4.93
C MET A 50 9.94 11.63 -4.42
N ILE A 51 10.02 10.63 -5.29
CA ILE A 51 10.13 9.22 -4.91
C ILE A 51 11.59 8.78 -5.08
N GLU A 52 12.10 8.11 -4.07
CA GLU A 52 13.46 7.56 -4.06
C GLU A 52 13.49 6.13 -4.62
N HIS A 53 12.55 5.31 -4.20
CA HIS A 53 12.44 3.91 -4.59
C HIS A 53 10.98 3.47 -4.60
N VAL A 54 10.64 2.56 -5.52
CA VAL A 54 9.32 1.90 -5.60
C VAL A 54 9.51 0.40 -5.59
N ASN A 55 8.77 -0.28 -4.74
CA ASN A 55 8.83 -1.72 -4.59
C ASN A 55 7.52 -2.33 -5.09
N HIS A 56 7.54 -2.90 -6.28
CA HIS A 56 6.40 -3.59 -6.88
C HIS A 56 6.87 -4.70 -7.82
N VAL A 57 6.21 -5.85 -7.76
CA VAL A 57 6.57 -7.07 -8.49
C VAL A 57 6.55 -6.93 -10.03
N SER A 58 5.93 -5.89 -10.57
CA SER A 58 5.90 -5.64 -12.02
C SER A 58 7.11 -4.84 -12.53
N LEU A 59 7.88 -4.22 -11.63
CA LEU A 59 9.02 -3.39 -12.02
C LEU A 59 10.26 -4.28 -12.27
N PRO A 60 11.01 -4.05 -13.35
CA PRO A 60 12.19 -4.86 -13.69
C PRO A 60 13.33 -4.79 -12.67
N ASP A 61 13.37 -3.74 -11.85
CA ASP A 61 14.35 -3.52 -10.78
C ASP A 61 13.93 -4.11 -9.43
N PHE A 62 12.79 -4.81 -9.38
CA PHE A 62 12.39 -5.59 -8.21
C PHE A 62 13.35 -6.78 -8.02
N ASP A 63 13.90 -6.95 -6.82
CA ASP A 63 14.99 -7.92 -6.54
C ASP A 63 14.70 -9.33 -7.04
N ASP A 64 13.48 -9.84 -6.79
CA ASP A 64 13.02 -11.16 -7.21
C ASP A 64 12.12 -11.13 -8.45
N TYR A 65 12.34 -10.18 -9.37
CA TYR A 65 11.46 -9.96 -10.53
C TYR A 65 11.17 -11.24 -11.33
N LYS A 66 12.18 -12.06 -11.63
CA LYS A 66 12.00 -13.29 -12.40
C LYS A 66 11.10 -14.29 -11.67
N LEU A 67 11.33 -14.49 -10.38
CA LEU A 67 10.50 -15.35 -9.54
C LEU A 67 9.09 -14.79 -9.43
N ALA A 68 8.95 -13.48 -9.25
CA ALA A 68 7.65 -12.82 -9.18
C ALA A 68 6.84 -13.03 -10.47
N GLN A 69 7.47 -12.94 -11.65
CA GLN A 69 6.80 -13.21 -12.92
C GLN A 69 6.34 -14.67 -13.06
N GLU A 70 7.04 -15.61 -12.44
CA GLU A 70 6.67 -17.03 -12.47
C GLU A 70 5.50 -17.33 -11.55
N ILE A 71 5.52 -16.83 -10.29
CA ILE A 71 4.53 -17.19 -9.26
C ILE A 71 3.35 -16.21 -9.16
N LEU A 72 3.54 -14.95 -9.58
CA LEU A 72 2.54 -13.88 -9.57
C LEU A 72 2.42 -13.20 -10.96
N PRO A 73 2.15 -13.94 -12.03
CA PRO A 73 2.20 -13.41 -13.40
C PRO A 73 1.21 -12.27 -13.68
N LYS A 74 0.24 -12.06 -12.80
CA LYS A 74 -0.73 -10.95 -12.88
C LYS A 74 -0.40 -9.80 -11.93
N GLY A 75 0.74 -9.85 -11.24
CA GLY A 75 1.15 -8.82 -10.31
C GLY A 75 0.43 -8.85 -8.97
N SER A 76 0.44 -7.71 -8.27
CA SER A 76 -0.12 -7.52 -6.94
C SER A 76 -0.86 -6.18 -6.88
N GLY A 77 -1.89 -6.09 -6.03
CA GLY A 77 -2.54 -4.84 -5.65
C GLY A 77 -1.80 -4.08 -4.53
N MET A 78 -0.69 -4.63 -4.03
CA MET A 78 0.13 -3.99 -2.99
C MET A 78 1.35 -3.32 -3.60
N ILE A 79 1.64 -2.10 -3.16
CA ILE A 79 2.83 -1.34 -3.54
C ILE A 79 3.46 -0.72 -2.29
N SER A 80 4.77 -0.60 -2.28
CA SER A 80 5.46 0.26 -1.33
C SER A 80 6.45 1.16 -2.03
N PHE A 81 6.70 2.33 -1.45
CA PHE A 81 7.62 3.31 -2.00
C PHE A 81 8.23 4.17 -0.89
N VAL A 82 9.31 4.84 -1.21
CA VAL A 82 10.03 5.72 -0.28
C VAL A 82 9.92 7.16 -0.75
N VAL A 83 9.37 8.02 0.09
CA VAL A 83 9.23 9.46 -0.16
C VAL A 83 10.52 10.16 0.24
N LYS A 84 11.09 10.99 -0.64
CA LYS A 84 12.25 11.81 -0.34
C LYS A 84 11.94 12.84 0.75
N GLY A 85 12.89 13.01 1.66
CA GLY A 85 12.71 13.84 2.86
C GLY A 85 12.33 13.07 4.10
N GLY A 86 12.33 11.72 4.01
CA GLY A 86 12.20 10.81 5.14
C GLY A 86 10.80 10.79 5.76
N ASP A 87 10.74 10.37 7.02
CA ASP A 87 9.49 10.14 7.74
C ASP A 87 8.60 11.37 7.83
N THR A 88 9.20 12.55 7.97
CA THR A 88 8.47 13.82 8.04
C THR A 88 7.73 14.12 6.73
N ALA A 89 8.37 13.87 5.59
CA ALA A 89 7.78 14.04 4.28
C ALA A 89 6.69 12.99 4.01
N ALA A 90 6.94 11.73 4.37
CA ALA A 90 5.98 10.64 4.23
C ALA A 90 4.70 10.89 5.05
N LEU A 91 4.84 11.34 6.30
CA LEU A 91 3.68 11.73 7.12
C LEU A 91 2.93 12.93 6.52
N LYS A 92 3.66 13.93 6.00
CA LYS A 92 3.03 15.09 5.36
C LYS A 92 2.29 14.68 4.10
N PHE A 93 2.89 13.83 3.26
CA PHE A 93 2.25 13.22 2.10
C PHE A 93 0.95 12.50 2.50
N MET A 94 1.03 11.53 3.42
CA MET A 94 -0.11 10.73 3.85
C MET A 94 -1.28 11.58 4.37
N LYS A 95 -0.99 12.61 5.18
CA LYS A 95 -2.01 13.53 5.71
C LYS A 95 -2.54 14.57 4.72
N SER A 96 -1.97 14.63 3.52
CA SER A 96 -2.40 15.53 2.45
C SER A 96 -3.22 14.84 1.37
N LEU A 97 -3.45 13.53 1.52
CA LEU A 97 -4.36 12.77 0.66
C LEU A 97 -5.82 13.13 0.99
N ASP A 98 -6.62 13.30 -0.03
CA ASP A 98 -8.04 13.69 0.08
C ASP A 98 -8.98 12.48 -0.08
N MET A 99 -8.67 11.56 -0.99
CA MET A 99 -9.47 10.39 -1.34
C MET A 99 -8.95 9.11 -0.68
N ILE A 100 -7.63 8.91 -0.73
CA ILE A 100 -6.98 7.70 -0.20
C ILE A 100 -6.95 7.76 1.32
N LEU A 101 -7.44 6.70 1.98
CA LEU A 101 -7.60 6.68 3.43
C LEU A 101 -6.35 6.16 4.15
N GLU A 102 -6.01 6.82 5.28
CA GLU A 102 -4.99 6.31 6.20
C GLU A 102 -5.53 5.12 6.99
N ALA A 103 -5.03 3.92 6.71
CA ALA A 103 -5.41 2.71 7.43
C ALA A 103 -4.39 1.58 7.25
N THR A 104 -4.26 0.74 8.29
CA THR A 104 -3.38 -0.45 8.29
C THR A 104 -3.96 -1.66 7.55
N SER A 105 -5.22 -1.60 7.11
CA SER A 105 -5.91 -2.66 6.38
C SER A 105 -5.40 -2.81 4.94
N LEU A 106 -5.87 -3.83 4.26
CA LEU A 106 -5.53 -4.09 2.84
C LEU A 106 -6.60 -4.92 2.15
N GLY A 107 -6.62 -4.89 0.81
CA GLY A 107 -7.44 -5.76 -0.02
C GLY A 107 -8.93 -5.38 -0.10
N GLY A 108 -9.31 -4.23 0.48
CA GLY A 108 -10.62 -3.61 0.26
C GLY A 108 -10.73 -3.03 -1.14
N VAL A 109 -11.93 -2.59 -1.53
CA VAL A 109 -12.17 -1.94 -2.84
C VAL A 109 -11.61 -0.51 -2.87
N GLU A 110 -11.44 0.09 -1.70
CA GLU A 110 -10.85 1.41 -1.48
C GLU A 110 -9.32 1.35 -1.44
N SER A 111 -8.68 2.41 -1.90
CA SER A 111 -7.25 2.62 -1.74
C SER A 111 -6.90 3.03 -0.32
N LEU A 112 -5.93 2.34 0.28
CA LEU A 112 -5.47 2.57 1.66
C LEU A 112 -3.97 2.79 1.70
N VAL A 113 -3.53 3.69 2.59
CA VAL A 113 -2.12 4.01 2.78
C VAL A 113 -1.73 3.97 4.26
N GLU A 114 -0.51 3.53 4.55
CA GLU A 114 0.08 3.66 5.89
C GLU A 114 1.58 3.95 5.82
N CYS A 115 2.09 4.60 6.86
CA CYS A 115 3.51 4.66 7.18
C CYS A 115 3.76 3.66 8.33
N PRO A 116 4.39 2.50 8.07
CA PRO A 116 4.53 1.44 9.08
C PRO A 116 5.24 1.88 10.36
N PHE A 117 6.21 2.80 10.26
CA PHE A 117 6.91 3.33 11.43
C PHE A 117 5.99 4.10 12.40
N ASN A 118 4.89 4.65 11.91
CA ASN A 118 3.90 5.41 12.70
C ASN A 118 2.62 4.61 12.99
N SER A 119 2.56 3.35 12.59
CA SER A 119 1.37 2.50 12.71
C SER A 119 1.71 1.08 13.14
N SER A 120 1.73 0.15 12.23
CA SER A 120 1.88 -1.29 12.48
C SER A 120 3.24 -1.68 13.10
N HIS A 121 4.30 -0.90 12.87
CA HIS A 121 5.66 -1.17 13.34
C HIS A 121 6.19 -0.11 14.31
N MET A 122 5.32 0.69 14.91
CA MET A 122 5.69 1.81 15.79
C MET A 122 6.52 1.39 17.01
N PHE A 123 6.30 0.17 17.54
CA PHE A 123 7.03 -0.34 18.71
C PHE A 123 8.25 -1.20 18.37
N ILE A 124 8.58 -1.36 17.09
CA ILE A 124 9.75 -2.10 16.64
C ILE A 124 10.94 -1.13 16.61
N PRO A 125 12.12 -1.51 17.21
CA PRO A 125 13.34 -0.71 17.15
C PRO A 125 13.74 -0.38 15.69
N ASP A 126 14.34 0.80 15.51
CA ASP A 126 14.68 1.34 14.19
C ASP A 126 15.66 0.44 13.41
N ASP A 127 16.64 -0.14 14.09
CA ASP A 127 17.60 -1.07 13.51
C ASP A 127 16.92 -2.31 12.93
N ILE A 128 15.97 -2.90 13.67
CA ILE A 128 15.20 -4.07 13.23
C ILE A 128 14.27 -3.70 12.07
N ARG A 129 13.65 -2.50 12.11
CA ARG A 129 12.82 -2.02 10.99
C ARG A 129 13.65 -1.84 9.72
N HIS A 130 14.85 -1.27 9.83
CA HIS A 130 15.75 -1.07 8.71
C HIS A 130 16.23 -2.40 8.12
N GLU A 131 16.56 -3.40 8.95
CA GLU A 131 16.88 -4.75 8.49
C GLU A 131 15.72 -5.41 7.72
N ALA A 132 14.48 -5.09 8.10
CA ALA A 132 13.27 -5.53 7.39
C ALA A 132 12.94 -4.70 6.13
N GLY A 133 13.79 -3.73 5.75
CA GLY A 133 13.57 -2.85 4.59
C GLY A 133 12.59 -1.70 4.83
N ILE A 134 12.15 -1.49 6.08
CA ILE A 134 11.29 -0.36 6.44
C ILE A 134 12.20 0.82 6.83
N ILE A 135 12.68 1.51 5.81
CA ILE A 135 13.58 2.66 5.95
C ILE A 135 12.79 3.95 6.12
N SER A 136 13.51 5.05 6.47
CA SER A 136 12.88 6.37 6.63
C SER A 136 12.19 6.84 5.34
N GLY A 137 10.96 7.32 5.46
CA GLY A 137 10.13 7.72 4.31
C GLY A 137 9.33 6.61 3.67
N PHE A 138 9.37 5.39 4.24
CA PHE A 138 8.66 4.23 3.70
C PHE A 138 7.14 4.35 3.85
N VAL A 139 6.45 4.15 2.74
CA VAL A 139 4.99 4.14 2.63
C VAL A 139 4.53 2.82 2.03
N ARG A 140 3.52 2.18 2.62
CA ARG A 140 2.81 1.02 2.06
C ARG A 140 1.42 1.44 1.61
N MET A 141 1.00 0.98 0.44
CA MET A 141 -0.31 1.25 -0.11
C MET A 141 -0.99 -0.05 -0.59
N SER A 142 -2.26 -0.21 -0.24
CA SER A 142 -3.18 -1.18 -0.84
C SER A 142 -4.00 -0.43 -1.89
N VAL A 143 -3.76 -0.72 -3.15
CA VAL A 143 -4.40 -0.02 -4.26
C VAL A 143 -5.79 -0.57 -4.49
N GLY A 144 -6.79 0.28 -4.51
CA GLY A 144 -8.21 -0.05 -4.72
C GLY A 144 -8.60 -0.19 -6.18
N ILE A 145 -9.90 -0.12 -6.43
CA ILE A 145 -10.50 -0.25 -7.76
C ILE A 145 -11.08 1.07 -8.29
N GLU A 146 -10.72 2.19 -7.68
CA GLU A 146 -11.07 3.53 -8.15
C GLU A 146 -10.45 3.80 -9.53
N ASP A 147 -10.87 4.84 -10.20
CA ASP A 147 -10.22 5.28 -11.44
C ASP A 147 -8.75 5.61 -11.19
N ILE A 148 -7.86 5.11 -12.02
CA ILE A 148 -6.41 5.29 -11.85
C ILE A 148 -5.99 6.76 -11.95
N GLU A 149 -6.72 7.58 -12.70
CA GLU A 149 -6.43 9.01 -12.80
C GLU A 149 -6.83 9.75 -11.51
N ASP A 150 -7.90 9.33 -10.85
CA ASP A 150 -8.30 9.89 -9.54
C ASP A 150 -7.28 9.50 -8.46
N ILE A 151 -6.84 8.21 -8.41
CA ILE A 151 -5.78 7.76 -7.52
C ILE A 151 -4.50 8.57 -7.75
N TRP A 152 -4.11 8.73 -9.00
CA TRP A 152 -2.89 9.46 -9.35
C TRP A 152 -2.99 10.94 -8.99
N ALA A 153 -4.10 11.58 -9.30
CA ALA A 153 -4.31 13.00 -8.99
C ALA A 153 -4.20 13.27 -7.48
N ASP A 154 -4.76 12.38 -6.64
CA ASP A 154 -4.68 12.49 -5.19
C ASP A 154 -3.23 12.32 -4.69
N ILE A 155 -2.48 11.36 -5.24
CA ILE A 155 -1.07 11.13 -4.89
C ILE A 155 -0.19 12.30 -5.34
N ASP A 156 -0.32 12.75 -6.58
CA ASP A 156 0.51 13.80 -7.15
C ASP A 156 0.36 15.13 -6.39
N GLN A 157 -0.88 15.53 -6.08
CA GLN A 157 -1.14 16.72 -5.28
C GLN A 157 -0.57 16.59 -3.85
N ALA A 158 -0.66 15.41 -3.22
CA ALA A 158 -0.13 15.19 -1.88
C ALA A 158 1.42 15.20 -1.86
N LEU A 159 2.08 14.64 -2.88
CA LEU A 159 3.53 14.73 -3.05
C LEU A 159 3.99 16.17 -3.25
N PHE A 160 3.27 16.95 -4.04
CA PHE A 160 3.56 18.39 -4.22
C PHE A 160 3.45 19.19 -2.91
N ILE A 161 2.44 18.89 -2.08
CA ILE A 161 2.30 19.52 -0.76
C ILE A 161 3.45 19.12 0.16
N ALA A 162 3.87 17.84 0.13
CA ALA A 162 5.01 17.37 0.92
C ALA A 162 6.33 18.04 0.48
N GLU A 163 6.56 18.24 -0.82
CA GLU A 163 7.71 18.94 -1.35
C GLU A 163 7.76 20.40 -0.88
N LYS A 164 6.64 21.12 -1.01
CA LYS A 164 6.55 22.51 -0.53
C LYS A 164 6.80 22.63 0.97
N PHE A 165 6.31 21.67 1.73
CA PHE A 165 6.54 21.61 3.18
C PHE A 165 8.03 21.48 3.48
N LEU A 166 8.77 20.60 2.80
CA LEU A 166 10.23 20.45 2.98
C LEU A 166 10.99 21.74 2.66
N THR A 167 10.61 22.43 1.59
CA THR A 167 11.26 23.73 1.22
C THR A 167 10.97 24.85 2.22
N THR A 168 9.93 24.72 3.03
CA THR A 168 9.56 25.73 4.05
C THR A 168 10.31 25.51 5.37
N ILE A 169 10.72 24.27 5.68
CA ILE A 169 11.40 23.91 6.94
C ILE A 169 12.93 23.82 6.79
N ALA A 170 13.44 23.85 5.56
CA ALA A 170 14.89 23.88 5.25
C ALA A 170 15.44 25.29 5.35
#